data_488c75a0fa9fbc76a5e24fa2fe3be302
#
_entry.id   488c75a0fa9fbc76a5e24fa2fe3be302
#
_cell.length_a   1.000
_cell.length_b   1.000
_cell.length_c   1.000
_cell.angle_alpha   90.00
_cell.angle_beta   90.00
_cell.angle_gamma   90.00
#
_symmetry.space_group_name_H-M   'P 1'
#
loop_
_entity.id
_entity.type
_entity.pdbx_description
1 polymer ?
#
loop_
_entity_poly.entity_id
_entity_poly.type
_entity_poly.pdbx_seq_one_letter_code
_entity_poly.pdbx_strand_id
1 'polypeptide(L)'
;EDAALFRSTDGGQNWHELAGLRAVQGEKWAPGAGGMGLHTILLDPANPNRIFVAISAAGAFRSEDGGKSWQPINRGLKSEGIPNPTAEVGHCVHRIAMHRSRPSVLFMQKHWDVMRSDDAGETWREVSGNLPSDFGFPIDVHAHEPETIYVVPIKSDSEHYPPDGKLRVY
;
A
#
# COMPACT_ATOMS: atom_id res chain seq x y z
N GLU A 1 -13.95 -5.55 11.79
CA GLU A 1 -13.14 -4.65 12.64
C GLU A 1 -12.56 -3.54 11.76
N ASP A 2 -12.44 -2.33 12.31
CA ASP A 2 -11.94 -1.17 11.58
C ASP A 2 -10.43 -1.13 11.56
N ALA A 3 -9.82 -0.61 10.47
CA ALA A 3 -8.40 -0.36 10.44
C ALA A 3 -8.05 0.78 11.41
N ALA A 4 -7.02 0.57 12.24
CA ALA A 4 -6.54 1.56 13.20
C ALA A 4 -5.01 1.60 13.21
N LEU A 5 -4.46 2.76 13.52
CA LEU A 5 -3.03 2.98 13.64
C LEU A 5 -2.70 3.49 15.05
N PHE A 6 -1.70 2.87 15.68
CA PHE A 6 -1.24 3.24 17.01
C PHE A 6 0.22 3.65 16.99
N ARG A 7 0.59 4.58 17.84
CA ARG A 7 1.97 5.04 18.03
C ARG A 7 2.37 4.96 19.49
N SER A 8 3.59 4.46 19.74
CA SER A 8 4.30 4.60 21.01
C SER A 8 5.45 5.62 20.85
N THR A 9 5.76 6.37 21.91
CA THR A 9 6.90 7.29 22.00
C THR A 9 7.83 6.94 23.16
N ASP A 10 7.61 5.80 23.81
CA ASP A 10 8.31 5.34 25.03
C ASP A 10 8.83 3.89 24.89
N GLY A 11 9.15 3.48 23.66
CA GLY A 11 9.69 2.14 23.39
C GLY A 11 8.65 1.02 23.49
N GLY A 12 7.36 1.32 23.29
CA GLY A 12 6.28 0.33 23.29
C GLY A 12 5.63 0.10 24.65
N GLN A 13 5.95 0.91 25.67
CA GLN A 13 5.33 0.79 27.00
C GLN A 13 3.89 1.30 26.98
N ASN A 14 3.63 2.38 26.26
CA ASN A 14 2.28 2.91 26.07
C ASN A 14 2.00 3.16 24.58
N TRP A 15 0.74 2.92 24.19
CA TRP A 15 0.29 3.08 22.82
C TRP A 15 -0.92 4.01 22.76
N HIS A 16 -0.89 4.94 21.80
CA HIS A 16 -1.94 5.90 21.56
C HIS A 16 -2.43 5.80 20.12
N GLU A 17 -3.74 5.72 19.95
CA GLU A 17 -4.34 5.69 18.62
C GLU A 17 -4.11 7.02 17.90
N LEU A 18 -3.72 6.94 16.62
CA LEU A 18 -3.75 8.06 15.67
C LEU A 18 -5.15 8.10 15.03
N ALA A 19 -6.13 8.59 15.79
CA ALA A 19 -7.56 8.52 15.46
C ALA A 19 -7.94 9.24 14.15
N GLY A 20 -7.07 10.11 13.62
CA GLY A 20 -7.27 10.77 12.33
C GLY A 20 -7.45 9.81 11.16
N LEU A 21 -6.83 8.62 11.21
CA LEU A 21 -7.03 7.60 10.17
C LEU A 21 -8.47 7.04 10.21
N ARG A 22 -8.97 6.74 11.38
CA ARG A 22 -10.34 6.24 11.57
C ARG A 22 -11.37 7.30 11.20
N ALA A 23 -11.07 8.59 11.40
CA ALA A 23 -11.95 9.69 11.06
C ALA A 23 -12.20 9.86 9.54
N VAL A 24 -11.30 9.35 8.69
CA VAL A 24 -11.51 9.32 7.21
C VAL A 24 -12.14 8.02 6.73
N GLN A 25 -12.36 7.07 7.62
CA GLN A 25 -13.11 5.86 7.31
C GLN A 25 -14.57 6.24 7.03
N GLY A 26 -15.02 5.92 5.83
CA GLY A 26 -16.39 6.17 5.41
C GLY A 26 -17.12 4.89 5.03
N GLU A 27 -18.38 4.99 4.70
CA GLU A 27 -19.22 3.87 4.21
C GLU A 27 -18.63 3.16 2.97
N LYS A 28 -17.69 3.81 2.29
CA LYS A 28 -17.02 3.27 1.09
C LYS A 28 -15.88 2.30 1.40
N TRP A 29 -15.51 2.15 2.66
CA TRP A 29 -14.52 1.17 3.08
C TRP A 29 -15.25 -0.14 3.39
N ALA A 30 -15.02 -1.15 2.58
CA ALA A 30 -15.59 -2.47 2.78
C ALA A 30 -14.47 -3.48 3.05
N PRO A 31 -14.64 -4.39 4.02
CA PRO A 31 -13.63 -5.41 4.26
C PRO A 31 -13.49 -6.33 3.04
N GLY A 32 -12.25 -6.63 2.67
CA GLY A 32 -11.95 -7.73 1.76
C GLY A 32 -12.11 -9.08 2.46
N ALA A 33 -11.79 -10.18 1.77
CA ALA A 33 -11.87 -11.54 2.33
C ALA A 33 -11.03 -11.72 3.61
N GLY A 34 -9.92 -10.99 3.75
CA GLY A 34 -9.05 -10.95 4.93
C GLY A 34 -9.39 -9.83 5.94
N GLY A 35 -10.49 -9.10 5.77
CA GLY A 35 -10.82 -7.92 6.56
C GLY A 35 -10.12 -6.65 6.07
N MET A 36 -10.17 -5.59 6.87
CA MET A 36 -9.45 -4.32 6.62
C MET A 36 -8.06 -4.34 7.26
N GLY A 37 -7.17 -5.18 6.73
CA GLY A 37 -5.80 -5.26 7.22
C GLY A 37 -4.98 -4.03 6.83
N LEU A 38 -4.38 -3.34 7.81
CA LEU A 38 -3.37 -2.32 7.57
C LEU A 38 -2.03 -3.03 7.38
N HIS A 39 -1.57 -3.13 6.14
CA HIS A 39 -0.41 -3.95 5.76
C HIS A 39 0.91 -3.19 5.74
N THR A 40 0.87 -1.86 5.57
CA THR A 40 2.08 -1.05 5.42
C THR A 40 2.02 0.20 6.26
N ILE A 41 3.13 0.51 6.92
CA ILE A 41 3.40 1.80 7.53
C ILE A 41 4.77 2.24 7.04
N LEU A 42 4.83 3.34 6.28
CA LEU A 42 6.08 3.94 5.84
C LEU A 42 6.23 5.33 6.44
N LEU A 43 7.41 5.60 6.97
CA LEU A 43 7.80 6.92 7.47
C LEU A 43 8.75 7.56 6.45
N ASP A 44 8.45 8.78 6.02
CA ASP A 44 9.32 9.52 5.12
C ASP A 44 10.61 9.94 5.85
N PRO A 45 11.78 9.49 5.40
CA PRO A 45 13.05 9.83 6.08
C PRO A 45 13.43 11.31 5.96
N ALA A 46 12.85 12.04 5.00
CA ALA A 46 13.10 13.47 4.79
C ALA A 46 12.05 14.36 5.48
N ASN A 47 10.88 13.81 5.83
CA ASN A 47 9.81 14.55 6.50
C ASN A 47 9.17 13.68 7.60
N PRO A 48 9.52 13.87 8.88
CA PRO A 48 9.02 13.05 9.98
C PRO A 48 7.50 13.15 10.22
N ASN A 49 6.85 14.15 9.63
CA ASN A 49 5.39 14.30 9.70
C ASN A 49 4.67 13.55 8.57
N ARG A 50 5.39 13.12 7.53
CA ARG A 50 4.79 12.37 6.42
C ARG A 50 4.78 10.89 6.71
N ILE A 51 3.59 10.32 6.71
CA ILE A 51 3.36 8.89 6.95
C ILE A 51 2.48 8.36 5.82
N PHE A 52 2.83 7.19 5.29
CA PHE A 52 2.00 6.46 4.34
C PHE A 52 1.49 5.18 4.98
N VAL A 53 0.25 4.82 4.71
CA VAL A 53 -0.32 3.54 5.08
C VAL A 53 -1.04 2.89 3.90
N ALA A 54 -1.05 1.56 3.88
CA ALA A 54 -1.82 0.77 2.92
C ALA A 54 -2.76 -0.16 3.66
N ILE A 55 -4.00 -0.19 3.20
CA ILE A 55 -5.10 -0.93 3.85
C ILE A 55 -5.83 -1.76 2.79
N SER A 56 -6.01 -3.06 3.06
CA SER A 56 -6.83 -3.93 2.24
C SER A 56 -8.26 -3.39 2.14
N ALA A 57 -8.76 -3.32 0.91
CA ALA A 57 -10.11 -2.88 0.56
C ALA A 57 -10.46 -1.43 0.97
N ALA A 58 -9.46 -0.63 1.32
CA ALA A 58 -9.61 0.82 1.54
C ALA A 58 -8.70 1.64 0.62
N GLY A 59 -7.45 1.19 0.40
CA GLY A 59 -6.47 1.87 -0.46
C GLY A 59 -5.24 2.35 0.29
N ALA A 60 -4.53 3.28 -0.31
CA ALA A 60 -3.39 3.97 0.26
C ALA A 60 -3.78 5.36 0.78
N PHE A 61 -3.17 5.75 1.89
CA PHE A 61 -3.42 7.04 2.54
C PHE A 61 -2.11 7.68 2.96
N ARG A 62 -2.09 9.02 2.97
CA ARG A 62 -0.95 9.81 3.41
C ARG A 62 -1.38 10.83 4.46
N SER A 63 -0.56 10.96 5.49
CA SER A 63 -0.58 12.06 6.45
C SER A 63 0.61 12.98 6.20
N GLU A 64 0.45 14.29 6.40
CA GLU A 64 1.50 15.30 6.36
C GLU A 64 1.72 15.97 7.74
N ASP A 65 0.98 15.55 8.77
CA ASP A 65 0.93 16.16 10.10
C ASP A 65 1.18 15.20 11.26
N GLY A 66 1.91 14.11 10.98
CA GLY A 66 2.26 13.10 11.97
C GLY A 66 1.11 12.18 12.36
N GLY A 67 0.15 11.98 11.45
CA GLY A 67 -0.98 11.07 11.64
C GLY A 67 -2.22 11.71 12.25
N LYS A 68 -2.27 13.04 12.38
CA LYS A 68 -3.46 13.75 12.90
C LYS A 68 -4.58 13.79 11.87
N SER A 69 -4.24 13.99 10.59
CA SER A 69 -5.17 13.91 9.47
C SER A 69 -4.62 13.06 8.33
N TRP A 70 -5.49 12.52 7.50
CA TRP A 70 -5.16 11.63 6.40
C TRP A 70 -5.94 11.97 5.15
N GLN A 71 -5.32 11.71 4.01
CA GLN A 71 -5.97 11.84 2.70
C GLN A 71 -5.73 10.58 1.87
N PRO A 72 -6.70 10.14 1.08
CA PRO A 72 -6.50 9.05 0.13
C PRO A 72 -5.53 9.49 -0.97
N ILE A 73 -4.66 8.56 -1.39
CA ILE A 73 -3.68 8.77 -2.44
C ILE A 73 -3.80 7.66 -3.49
N ASN A 74 -4.97 7.51 -4.08
CA ASN A 74 -5.31 6.40 -4.97
C ASN A 74 -5.54 6.82 -6.44
N ARG A 75 -5.26 8.05 -6.82
CA ARG A 75 -5.46 8.54 -8.18
C ARG A 75 -4.57 7.76 -9.17
N GLY A 76 -5.19 7.19 -10.19
CA GLY A 76 -4.53 6.34 -11.19
C GLY A 76 -4.65 4.85 -10.88
N LEU A 77 -5.09 4.46 -9.68
CA LEU A 77 -5.44 3.07 -9.40
C LEU A 77 -6.75 2.71 -10.12
N LYS A 78 -6.81 1.47 -10.58
CA LYS A 78 -8.00 0.87 -11.17
C LYS A 78 -8.21 -0.52 -10.59
N SER A 79 -9.41 -0.81 -10.09
CA SER A 79 -9.76 -2.09 -9.48
C SER A 79 -11.09 -2.59 -10.01
N GLU A 80 -11.08 -3.68 -10.76
CA GLU A 80 -12.30 -4.20 -11.41
C GLU A 80 -13.29 -4.84 -10.42
N GLY A 81 -12.83 -5.25 -9.25
CA GLY A 81 -13.66 -5.90 -8.22
C GLY A 81 -14.50 -4.97 -7.36
N ILE A 82 -14.50 -3.64 -7.62
CA ILE A 82 -15.30 -2.66 -6.88
C ILE A 82 -16.31 -1.96 -7.80
N PRO A 83 -17.45 -1.46 -7.26
CA PRO A 83 -18.54 -0.88 -8.08
C PRO A 83 -18.10 0.28 -8.98
N ASN A 84 -17.13 1.09 -8.53
CA ASN A 84 -16.49 2.10 -9.35
C ASN A 84 -14.99 1.80 -9.42
N PRO A 85 -14.47 1.26 -10.55
CA PRO A 85 -13.08 0.84 -10.67
C PRO A 85 -12.03 1.93 -10.39
N THR A 86 -12.38 3.19 -10.56
CA THR A 86 -11.51 4.36 -10.35
C THR A 86 -11.93 5.20 -9.15
N ALA A 87 -12.61 4.59 -8.18
CA ALA A 87 -13.04 5.27 -6.96
C ALA A 87 -11.85 5.88 -6.20
N GLU A 88 -12.11 6.90 -5.41
CA GLU A 88 -11.10 7.51 -4.54
C GLU A 88 -10.60 6.54 -3.46
N VAL A 89 -11.45 5.62 -3.01
CA VAL A 89 -11.16 4.62 -1.97
C VAL A 89 -11.79 3.27 -2.32
N GLY A 90 -11.42 2.21 -1.60
CA GLY A 90 -11.94 0.86 -1.81
C GLY A 90 -10.97 -0.07 -2.55
N HIS A 91 -9.79 0.42 -2.91
CA HIS A 91 -8.75 -0.39 -3.55
C HIS A 91 -8.09 -1.35 -2.54
N CYS A 92 -7.84 -2.59 -2.95
CA CYS A 92 -7.08 -3.52 -2.14
C CYS A 92 -5.58 -3.31 -2.39
N VAL A 93 -4.89 -2.74 -1.40
CA VAL A 93 -3.45 -2.48 -1.47
C VAL A 93 -2.74 -3.38 -0.47
N HIS A 94 -1.87 -4.26 -0.96
CA HIS A 94 -1.16 -5.23 -0.15
C HIS A 94 0.12 -4.64 0.46
N ARG A 95 0.90 -3.87 -0.29
CA ARG A 95 2.12 -3.28 0.24
C ARG A 95 2.55 -2.06 -0.57
N ILE A 96 3.15 -1.09 0.13
CA ILE A 96 3.89 0.02 -0.47
C ILE A 96 5.36 -0.08 -0.03
N ALA A 97 6.28 0.19 -0.95
CA ALA A 97 7.72 0.25 -0.69
C ALA A 97 8.29 1.59 -1.16
N MET A 98 9.36 2.03 -0.48
CA MET A 98 10.00 3.32 -0.73
C MET A 98 11.51 3.19 -0.50
N HIS A 99 12.31 3.73 -1.42
CA HIS A 99 13.75 3.87 -1.17
C HIS A 99 14.03 5.14 -0.35
N ARG A 100 14.83 5.00 0.70
CA ARG A 100 15.11 6.10 1.64
C ARG A 100 15.74 7.35 1.01
N SER A 101 16.46 7.21 -0.11
CA SER A 101 17.08 8.35 -0.79
C SER A 101 16.14 9.04 -1.78
N ARG A 102 14.96 8.46 -2.06
CA ARG A 102 13.97 8.97 -3.02
C ARG A 102 12.55 8.85 -2.46
N PRO A 103 12.22 9.54 -1.35
CA PRO A 103 10.95 9.35 -0.65
C PRO A 103 9.71 9.79 -1.44
N SER A 104 9.87 10.51 -2.54
CA SER A 104 8.77 10.81 -3.46
C SER A 104 8.46 9.68 -4.46
N VAL A 105 9.37 8.69 -4.59
CA VAL A 105 9.15 7.54 -5.47
C VAL A 105 8.64 6.38 -4.64
N LEU A 106 7.42 5.94 -4.93
CA LEU A 106 6.76 4.85 -4.24
C LEU A 106 6.46 3.72 -5.24
N PHE A 107 6.58 2.50 -4.77
CA PHE A 107 6.12 1.31 -5.49
C PHE A 107 5.04 0.61 -4.67
N MET A 108 4.05 0.03 -5.34
CA MET A 108 2.92 -0.61 -4.68
C MET A 108 2.64 -1.97 -5.32
N GLN A 109 2.47 -2.99 -4.49
CA GLN A 109 1.75 -4.19 -4.88
C GLN A 109 0.29 -3.97 -4.51
N LYS A 110 -0.54 -3.74 -5.50
CA LYS A 110 -1.99 -3.75 -5.36
C LYS A 110 -2.46 -5.22 -5.38
N HIS A 111 -3.73 -5.49 -5.22
CA HIS A 111 -4.31 -6.84 -5.36
C HIS A 111 -3.93 -7.45 -6.71
N TRP A 112 -4.23 -6.75 -7.77
CA TRP A 112 -3.70 -6.93 -9.13
C TRP A 112 -2.88 -5.69 -9.48
N ASP A 113 -1.83 -5.85 -10.23
CA ASP A 113 -0.90 -4.84 -10.70
C ASP A 113 0.18 -4.40 -9.69
N VAL A 114 1.36 -4.20 -10.24
CA VAL A 114 2.45 -3.45 -9.61
C VAL A 114 2.39 -2.02 -10.11
N MET A 115 2.34 -1.07 -9.16
CA MET A 115 2.16 0.34 -9.47
C MET A 115 3.38 1.15 -9.03
N ARG A 116 3.63 2.29 -9.71
CA ARG A 116 4.65 3.27 -9.33
C ARG A 116 4.04 4.67 -9.25
N SER A 117 4.48 5.41 -8.28
CA SER A 117 4.29 6.86 -8.15
C SER A 117 5.65 7.55 -8.14
N ASP A 118 5.75 8.70 -8.81
CA ASP A 118 6.94 9.56 -8.79
C ASP A 118 6.71 10.88 -8.03
N ASP A 119 5.53 11.05 -7.42
CA ASP A 119 5.02 12.28 -6.79
C ASP A 119 4.47 12.05 -5.37
N ALA A 120 5.08 11.15 -4.62
CA ALA A 120 4.70 10.80 -3.24
C ALA A 120 3.24 10.31 -3.11
N GLY A 121 2.77 9.57 -4.12
CA GLY A 121 1.45 8.94 -4.14
C GLY A 121 0.34 9.81 -4.72
N GLU A 122 0.61 11.03 -5.21
CA GLU A 122 -0.42 11.85 -5.83
C GLU A 122 -1.04 11.18 -7.06
N THR A 123 -0.17 10.51 -7.85
CA THR A 123 -0.61 9.73 -9.01
C THR A 123 0.14 8.41 -9.12
N TRP A 124 -0.56 7.39 -9.63
CA TRP A 124 -0.01 6.06 -9.85
C TRP A 124 -0.12 5.64 -11.30
N ARG A 125 0.87 4.90 -11.78
CA ARG A 125 0.87 4.22 -13.06
C ARG A 125 1.29 2.77 -12.91
N GLU A 126 0.75 1.90 -13.72
CA GLU A 126 1.10 0.49 -13.76
C GLU A 126 2.52 0.27 -14.28
N VAL A 127 3.23 -0.70 -13.67
CA VAL A 127 4.59 -1.12 -14.04
C VAL A 127 4.78 -2.64 -13.94
N SER A 128 3.71 -3.42 -14.04
CA SER A 128 3.75 -4.90 -13.98
C SER A 128 4.58 -5.53 -15.11
N GLY A 129 4.61 -4.88 -16.28
CA GLY A 129 5.46 -5.30 -17.40
C GLY A 129 5.22 -6.75 -17.84
N ASN A 130 6.30 -7.54 -17.85
CA ASN A 130 6.30 -8.94 -18.29
C ASN A 130 6.32 -9.94 -17.13
N LEU A 131 5.81 -9.57 -15.98
CA LEU A 131 5.63 -10.51 -14.86
C LEU A 131 4.71 -11.67 -15.27
N PRO A 132 4.95 -12.90 -14.81
CA PRO A 132 4.12 -14.06 -15.14
C PRO A 132 2.72 -13.99 -14.51
N SER A 133 2.55 -13.16 -13.50
CA SER A 133 1.30 -12.74 -12.86
C SER A 133 1.56 -11.40 -12.18
N ASP A 134 0.56 -10.54 -12.17
CA ASP A 134 0.57 -9.26 -11.47
C ASP A 134 -0.06 -9.31 -10.07
N PHE A 135 -0.60 -10.48 -9.69
CA PHE A 135 -1.08 -10.73 -8.34
C PHE A 135 0.08 -11.13 -7.41
N GLY A 136 0.14 -10.52 -6.24
CA GLY A 136 1.15 -10.83 -5.23
C GLY A 136 0.95 -10.03 -3.94
N PHE A 137 1.79 -10.31 -2.94
CA PHE A 137 1.75 -9.61 -1.66
C PHE A 137 3.02 -8.79 -1.39
N PRO A 138 4.24 -9.38 -1.49
CA PRO A 138 5.45 -8.67 -1.17
C PRO A 138 5.93 -7.79 -2.33
N ILE A 139 6.38 -6.60 -1.99
CA ILE A 139 7.20 -5.75 -2.83
C ILE A 139 8.24 -5.07 -1.94
N ASP A 140 9.45 -4.93 -2.43
CA ASP A 140 10.47 -4.13 -1.76
C ASP A 140 11.39 -3.45 -2.78
N VAL A 141 12.13 -2.45 -2.33
CA VAL A 141 13.09 -1.70 -3.15
C VAL A 141 14.50 -2.08 -2.73
N HIS A 142 15.39 -2.28 -3.69
CA HIS A 142 16.80 -2.57 -3.42
C HIS A 142 17.44 -1.48 -2.55
N ALA A 143 18.24 -1.89 -1.55
CA ALA A 143 18.74 -0.99 -0.52
C ALA A 143 19.68 0.14 -1.04
N HIS A 144 20.29 -0.05 -2.23
CA HIS A 144 21.25 0.87 -2.83
C HIS A 144 20.88 1.33 -4.24
N GLU A 145 19.88 0.70 -4.87
CA GLU A 145 19.45 0.97 -6.24
C GLU A 145 17.97 1.33 -6.27
N PRO A 146 17.62 2.62 -6.20
CA PRO A 146 16.24 3.07 -6.00
C PRO A 146 15.28 2.79 -7.18
N GLU A 147 15.79 2.37 -8.33
CA GLU A 147 14.99 1.93 -9.49
C GLU A 147 14.81 0.41 -9.55
N THR A 148 15.48 -0.35 -8.68
CA THR A 148 15.39 -1.81 -8.63
C THR A 148 14.40 -2.24 -7.57
N ILE A 149 13.36 -2.96 -7.98
CA ILE A 149 12.32 -3.49 -7.09
C ILE A 149 12.26 -5.01 -7.20
N TYR A 150 11.75 -5.64 -6.15
CA TYR A 150 11.56 -7.08 -6.08
C TYR A 150 10.11 -7.40 -5.75
N VAL A 151 9.53 -8.36 -6.47
CA VAL A 151 8.19 -8.89 -6.23
C VAL A 151 8.21 -10.41 -6.26
N VAL A 152 7.20 -11.04 -5.65
CA VAL A 152 7.00 -12.49 -5.69
C VAL A 152 5.59 -12.75 -6.19
N PRO A 153 5.40 -12.94 -7.49
CA PRO A 153 4.10 -13.23 -8.06
C PRO A 153 3.52 -14.55 -7.58
N ILE A 154 2.21 -14.55 -7.37
CA ILE A 154 1.37 -15.71 -7.11
C ILE A 154 0.39 -15.82 -8.29
N LYS A 155 -0.09 -17.02 -8.58
CA LYS A 155 -0.88 -17.27 -9.78
C LYS A 155 -2.16 -16.43 -9.84
N SER A 156 -2.92 -16.39 -8.75
CA SER A 156 -4.13 -15.56 -8.64
C SER A 156 -4.60 -15.44 -7.17
N ASP A 157 -5.66 -14.68 -6.95
CA ASP A 157 -6.33 -14.55 -5.66
C ASP A 157 -7.06 -15.82 -5.19
N SER A 158 -7.36 -16.72 -6.11
CA SER A 158 -8.01 -18.02 -5.83
C SER A 158 -7.03 -19.20 -5.88
N GLU A 159 -5.85 -19.01 -6.45
CA GLU A 159 -4.83 -20.05 -6.63
C GLU A 159 -3.49 -19.58 -6.00
N HIS A 160 -3.37 -19.76 -4.68
CA HIS A 160 -2.28 -19.22 -3.86
C HIS A 160 -0.99 -20.05 -3.96
N TYR A 161 -0.56 -20.33 -5.16
CA TYR A 161 0.74 -20.95 -5.45
C TYR A 161 1.48 -20.19 -6.57
N PRO A 162 2.82 -20.32 -6.65
CA PRO A 162 3.58 -19.57 -7.64
C PRO A 162 3.26 -20.02 -9.08
N PRO A 163 3.33 -19.11 -10.06
CA PRO A 163 3.17 -19.47 -11.48
C PRO A 163 4.09 -20.65 -11.87
N ASP A 164 3.57 -21.57 -12.67
CA ASP A 164 4.25 -22.82 -13.09
C ASP A 164 4.73 -23.71 -11.93
N GLY A 165 4.23 -23.53 -10.71
CA GLY A 165 4.69 -24.25 -9.52
C GLY A 165 6.12 -23.88 -9.10
N LYS A 166 6.67 -22.76 -9.58
CA LYS A 166 8.05 -22.32 -9.32
C LYS A 166 8.08 -21.00 -8.57
N LEU A 167 8.46 -21.06 -7.30
CA LEU A 167 8.68 -19.84 -6.52
C LEU A 167 9.90 -19.09 -7.08
N ARG A 168 9.66 -17.82 -7.49
CA ARG A 168 10.70 -16.95 -8.03
C ARG A 168 10.52 -15.53 -7.49
N VAL A 169 11.66 -14.87 -7.31
CA VAL A 169 11.73 -13.41 -7.09
C VAL A 169 12.03 -12.76 -8.44
N TYR A 170 11.29 -11.75 -8.76
CA TYR A 170 11.45 -10.95 -9.99
C TYR A 170 11.91 -9.56 -9.64
#